data_272bb79e733084e7222d40e87daccceb
#
_entry.id   272bb79e733084e7222d40e87daccceb
#
_cell.length_a   1.000
_cell.length_b   1.000
_cell.length_c   1.000
_cell.angle_alpha   90.00
_cell.angle_beta   90.00
_cell.angle_gamma   90.00
#
_symmetry.space_group_name_H-M   'P 1'
#
loop_
_entity.id
_entity.type
_entity.pdbx_description
1 polymer ?
#
loop_
_entity_poly.entity_id
_entity_poly.type
_entity_poly.pdbx_seq_one_letter_code
_entity_poly.pdbx_strand_id
1 'polypeptide(L)'
;MVLTIALYIKECNMQIFDSHAHYNDEKFELDREETLKKVYDSGVKNLICAGYSVESSKQAIKIANEHNYIYATAGVSPNDIPIFENENTDVKEFFFEDILNEQLKEIKKLAKSKKVVAIGEIGLDYYWNKENKRNQKSAFIKQIEIANELNLPIVIHTREAIADTIDILKKYTVINKGVFHCCPLNIDLIREALKLGFYISFAGPITFKNSKNATEAIASVPLDKILIETDSPYLAPEPKRGTRNDSSNLIYMIKKIAEVKQISEEEIAEITYKNARDIFKINPN
;
A
#
# COMPACT_ATOMS: atom_id res chain seq x y z
N MET A 1 23.24 -14.56 8.10
CA MET A 1 21.76 -14.51 8.24
C MET A 1 21.04 -14.09 6.95
N VAL A 2 21.41 -13.00 6.27
CA VAL A 2 20.78 -12.58 4.99
C VAL A 2 21.01 -13.61 3.86
N LEU A 3 22.22 -14.17 3.74
CA LEU A 3 22.53 -15.24 2.77
C LEU A 3 21.69 -16.50 3.02
N THR A 4 21.38 -16.82 4.27
CA THR A 4 20.60 -18.01 4.64
C THR A 4 19.13 -17.88 4.24
N ILE A 5 18.53 -16.68 4.37
CA ILE A 5 17.13 -16.41 3.96
C ILE A 5 16.99 -16.43 2.45
N ALA A 6 17.91 -15.78 1.73
CA ALA A 6 17.88 -15.75 0.26
C ALA A 6 18.10 -17.18 -0.33
N LEU A 7 18.95 -17.98 0.28
CA LEU A 7 19.13 -19.39 -0.08
C LEU A 7 17.86 -20.20 0.19
N TYR A 8 17.23 -20.05 1.36
CA TYR A 8 15.98 -20.74 1.69
C TYR A 8 14.85 -20.42 0.70
N ILE A 9 14.60 -19.12 0.42
CA ILE A 9 13.57 -18.70 -0.56
C ILE A 9 13.88 -19.27 -1.95
N LYS A 10 15.16 -19.30 -2.34
CA LYS A 10 15.59 -19.82 -3.63
C LYS A 10 15.47 -21.34 -3.72
N GLU A 11 15.78 -22.07 -2.65
CA GLU A 11 15.61 -23.52 -2.56
C GLU A 11 14.14 -23.93 -2.61
N CYS A 12 13.24 -23.16 -1.95
CA CYS A 12 11.79 -23.35 -1.99
C CYS A 12 11.11 -22.79 -3.26
N ASN A 13 11.86 -22.13 -4.15
CA ASN A 13 11.37 -21.50 -5.39
C ASN A 13 10.19 -20.54 -5.18
N MET A 14 10.12 -19.89 -4.00
CA MET A 14 9.05 -18.96 -3.68
C MET A 14 9.11 -17.70 -4.54
N GLN A 15 7.97 -17.33 -5.13
CA GLN A 15 7.76 -16.01 -5.74
C GLN A 15 6.98 -15.14 -4.78
N ILE A 16 7.53 -13.97 -4.46
CA ILE A 16 6.95 -13.05 -3.48
C ILE A 16 6.57 -11.75 -4.18
N PHE A 17 5.42 -11.18 -3.79
CA PHE A 17 4.93 -9.89 -4.25
C PHE A 17 4.88 -8.91 -3.07
N ASP A 18 5.59 -7.77 -3.18
CA ASP A 18 5.44 -6.65 -2.26
C ASP A 18 4.32 -5.73 -2.75
N SER A 19 3.18 -5.73 -2.09
CA SER A 19 2.03 -4.97 -2.54
C SER A 19 2.09 -3.47 -2.24
N HIS A 20 3.08 -3.01 -1.44
CA HIS A 20 3.26 -1.59 -1.13
C HIS A 20 4.66 -1.31 -0.55
N ALA A 21 5.45 -0.49 -1.25
CA ALA A 21 6.76 -0.03 -0.80
C ALA A 21 7.09 1.35 -1.41
N HIS A 22 7.93 2.14 -0.74
CA HIS A 22 8.33 3.47 -1.18
C HIS A 22 9.81 3.49 -1.62
N TYR A 23 10.14 2.78 -2.70
CA TYR A 23 11.50 2.86 -3.29
C TYR A 23 11.80 4.22 -3.93
N ASN A 24 10.81 5.08 -4.07
CA ASN A 24 10.92 6.50 -4.41
C ASN A 24 11.32 7.40 -3.24
N ASP A 25 11.40 6.89 -2.01
CA ASP A 25 11.87 7.63 -0.82
C ASP A 25 13.36 7.97 -0.92
N GLU A 26 13.74 9.13 -0.36
CA GLU A 26 15.13 9.63 -0.31
C GLU A 26 16.10 8.68 0.41
N LYS A 27 15.61 7.88 1.36
CA LYS A 27 16.40 6.89 2.08
C LYS A 27 16.99 5.80 1.18
N PHE A 28 16.48 5.66 -0.03
CA PHE A 28 17.03 4.75 -1.04
C PHE A 28 17.86 5.45 -2.11
N GLU A 29 18.00 6.78 -2.09
CA GLU A 29 18.59 7.55 -3.17
C GLU A 29 20.01 7.09 -3.52
N LEU A 30 20.82 6.76 -2.52
CA LEU A 30 22.22 6.41 -2.70
C LEU A 30 22.46 4.96 -3.17
N ASP A 31 21.54 4.03 -2.87
CA ASP A 31 21.74 2.59 -3.10
C ASP A 31 20.49 1.88 -3.65
N ARG A 32 19.57 2.63 -4.27
CA ARG A 32 18.29 2.09 -4.77
C ARG A 32 18.48 0.90 -5.69
N GLU A 33 19.33 1.02 -6.69
CA GLU A 33 19.57 -0.03 -7.68
C GLU A 33 20.17 -1.30 -7.06
N GLU A 34 21.13 -1.13 -6.15
CA GLU A 34 21.74 -2.24 -5.43
C GLU A 34 20.68 -2.94 -4.54
N THR A 35 19.86 -2.14 -3.84
CA THR A 35 18.78 -2.66 -3.00
C THR A 35 17.72 -3.38 -3.83
N LEU A 36 17.27 -2.82 -4.94
CA LEU A 36 16.29 -3.44 -5.84
C LEU A 36 16.81 -4.76 -6.42
N LYS A 37 18.09 -4.79 -6.83
CA LYS A 37 18.73 -6.04 -7.28
C LYS A 37 18.75 -7.10 -6.19
N LYS A 38 19.17 -6.74 -4.97
CA LYS A 38 19.15 -7.63 -3.80
C LYS A 38 17.75 -8.18 -3.53
N VAL A 39 16.75 -7.32 -3.59
CA VAL A 39 15.33 -7.66 -3.39
C VAL A 39 14.86 -8.66 -4.45
N TYR A 40 15.14 -8.43 -5.72
CA TYR A 40 14.78 -9.36 -6.79
C TYR A 40 15.48 -10.72 -6.63
N ASP A 41 16.77 -10.70 -6.29
CA ASP A 41 17.57 -11.91 -6.06
C ASP A 41 17.08 -12.70 -4.83
N SER A 42 16.42 -12.04 -3.86
CA SER A 42 15.81 -12.68 -2.68
C SER A 42 14.45 -13.33 -2.92
N GLY A 43 13.94 -13.36 -4.15
CA GLY A 43 12.67 -14.00 -4.50
C GLY A 43 11.47 -13.05 -4.67
N VAL A 44 11.62 -11.75 -4.45
CA VAL A 44 10.57 -10.77 -4.75
C VAL A 44 10.50 -10.55 -6.25
N LYS A 45 9.49 -11.12 -6.90
CA LYS A 45 9.35 -11.13 -8.36
C LYS A 45 8.41 -10.05 -8.89
N ASN A 46 7.61 -9.46 -8.02
CA ASN A 46 6.88 -8.24 -8.31
C ASN A 46 6.84 -7.33 -7.08
N LEU A 47 6.80 -6.04 -7.31
CA LEU A 47 6.55 -5.05 -6.27
C LEU A 47 5.82 -3.82 -6.80
N ILE A 48 5.11 -3.14 -5.91
CA ILE A 48 4.48 -1.85 -6.19
C ILE A 48 5.27 -0.75 -5.48
N CYS A 49 5.80 0.19 -6.27
CA CYS A 49 6.35 1.43 -5.78
C CYS A 49 5.21 2.44 -5.60
N ALA A 50 4.91 2.82 -4.37
CA ALA A 50 3.74 3.62 -4.04
C ALA A 50 4.02 5.13 -4.19
N GLY A 51 3.16 5.80 -4.99
CA GLY A 51 3.10 7.25 -5.03
C GLY A 51 2.15 7.77 -3.95
N TYR A 52 2.50 8.90 -3.32
CA TYR A 52 1.72 9.56 -2.27
C TYR A 52 1.53 11.07 -2.50
N SER A 53 2.20 11.61 -3.52
CA SER A 53 2.04 12.98 -4.03
C SER A 53 2.23 12.97 -5.53
N VAL A 54 2.02 14.09 -6.21
CA VAL A 54 2.29 14.22 -7.65
C VAL A 54 3.76 13.91 -7.96
N GLU A 55 4.68 14.44 -7.18
CA GLU A 55 6.11 14.26 -7.42
C GLU A 55 6.57 12.84 -7.11
N SER A 56 6.15 12.27 -5.97
CA SER A 56 6.46 10.89 -5.62
C SER A 56 5.86 9.90 -6.61
N SER A 57 4.67 10.17 -7.15
CA SER A 57 4.04 9.37 -8.20
C SER A 57 4.85 9.39 -9.52
N LYS A 58 5.38 10.55 -9.93
CA LYS A 58 6.30 10.64 -11.08
C LYS A 58 7.53 9.79 -10.88
N GLN A 59 8.13 9.86 -9.69
CA GLN A 59 9.33 9.09 -9.36
C GLN A 59 9.04 7.59 -9.28
N ALA A 60 7.93 7.17 -8.68
CA ALA A 60 7.49 5.78 -8.65
C ALA A 60 7.31 5.21 -10.08
N ILE A 61 6.67 5.97 -10.97
CA ILE A 61 6.49 5.59 -12.38
C ILE A 61 7.83 5.51 -13.11
N LYS A 62 8.77 6.43 -12.86
CA LYS A 62 10.11 6.38 -13.43
C LYS A 62 10.81 5.09 -13.05
N ILE A 63 10.88 4.76 -11.75
CA ILE A 63 11.46 3.51 -11.25
C ILE A 63 10.78 2.29 -11.88
N ALA A 64 9.45 2.28 -11.93
CA ALA A 64 8.70 1.19 -12.52
C ALA A 64 8.98 0.99 -14.02
N ASN A 65 9.26 2.06 -14.78
CA ASN A 65 9.64 1.95 -16.20
C ASN A 65 11.05 1.39 -16.41
N GLU A 66 11.94 1.54 -15.44
CA GLU A 66 13.31 1.03 -15.49
C GLU A 66 13.38 -0.47 -15.15
N HIS A 67 12.32 -1.04 -14.53
CA HIS A 67 12.29 -2.43 -14.06
C HIS A 67 11.02 -3.17 -14.50
N ASN A 68 11.14 -4.32 -15.13
CA ASN A 68 10.01 -5.08 -15.65
C ASN A 68 9.08 -5.59 -14.54
N TYR A 69 9.60 -5.90 -13.36
CA TYR A 69 8.89 -6.48 -12.23
C TYR A 69 8.30 -5.43 -11.27
N ILE A 70 8.56 -4.14 -11.49
CA ILE A 70 8.06 -3.03 -10.68
C ILE A 70 6.87 -2.38 -11.36
N TYR A 71 5.84 -2.13 -10.58
CA TYR A 71 4.66 -1.35 -10.93
C TYR A 71 4.57 -0.13 -10.01
N ALA A 72 3.66 0.79 -10.29
CA ALA A 72 3.49 2.00 -9.51
C ALA A 72 2.03 2.24 -9.13
N THR A 73 1.82 3.03 -8.09
CA THR A 73 0.55 3.74 -7.87
C THR A 73 0.73 5.23 -8.10
N ALA A 74 -0.37 5.93 -8.32
CA ALA A 74 -0.39 7.39 -8.40
C ALA A 74 -1.56 7.93 -7.56
N GLY A 75 -1.25 8.84 -6.63
CA GLY A 75 -2.25 9.41 -5.74
C GLY A 75 -1.71 10.56 -4.89
N VAL A 76 -2.61 11.18 -4.13
CA VAL A 76 -2.29 12.18 -3.11
C VAL A 76 -2.74 11.62 -1.76
N SER A 77 -1.79 11.33 -0.90
CA SER A 77 -2.04 10.76 0.42
C SER A 77 -2.70 11.80 1.35
N PRO A 78 -3.41 11.37 2.41
CA PRO A 78 -4.01 12.30 3.36
C PRO A 78 -3.00 13.24 4.02
N ASN A 79 -1.72 12.85 4.09
CA ASN A 79 -0.66 13.65 4.69
C ASN A 79 -0.04 14.68 3.72
N ASP A 80 -0.26 14.50 2.41
CA ASP A 80 0.25 15.39 1.34
C ASP A 80 -0.82 16.35 0.80
N ILE A 81 -2.00 16.32 1.41
CA ILE A 81 -3.08 17.26 1.10
C ILE A 81 -2.72 18.64 1.62
N PRO A 82 -2.82 19.70 0.80
CA PRO A 82 -2.46 21.06 1.19
C PRO A 82 -3.18 21.54 2.46
N ILE A 83 -2.43 22.16 3.35
CA ILE A 83 -2.94 22.82 4.54
C ILE A 83 -2.68 24.31 4.39
N PHE A 84 -3.67 25.14 4.68
CA PHE A 84 -3.54 26.58 4.65
C PHE A 84 -3.73 27.17 6.05
N GLU A 85 -2.76 27.96 6.49
CA GLU A 85 -2.77 28.63 7.80
C GLU A 85 -3.57 29.95 7.85
N ASN A 86 -4.23 30.32 6.75
CA ASN A 86 -4.97 31.57 6.68
C ASN A 86 -6.23 31.56 7.58
N GLU A 87 -6.53 32.66 8.27
CA GLU A 87 -7.68 32.78 9.18
C GLU A 87 -9.04 32.84 8.47
N ASN A 88 -9.08 33.30 7.21
CA ASN A 88 -10.31 33.40 6.43
C ASN A 88 -10.69 32.04 5.81
N THR A 89 -11.79 31.45 6.28
CA THR A 89 -12.25 30.11 5.90
C THR A 89 -12.67 30.00 4.42
N ASP A 90 -13.30 31.04 3.86
CA ASP A 90 -13.79 31.02 2.47
C ASP A 90 -12.62 31.09 1.48
N VAL A 91 -11.60 31.88 1.80
CA VAL A 91 -10.36 31.96 1.02
C VAL A 91 -9.57 30.65 1.06
N LYS A 92 -9.49 30.00 2.24
CA LYS A 92 -8.84 28.70 2.40
C LYS A 92 -9.51 27.62 1.54
N GLU A 93 -10.84 27.57 1.56
CA GLU A 93 -11.59 26.57 0.82
C GLU A 93 -11.40 26.73 -0.69
N PHE A 94 -11.43 27.98 -1.18
CA PHE A 94 -11.20 28.28 -2.60
C PHE A 94 -9.79 27.84 -3.05
N PHE A 95 -8.75 28.26 -2.38
CA PHE A 95 -7.37 27.88 -2.73
C PHE A 95 -7.11 26.36 -2.57
N PHE A 96 -7.72 25.73 -1.56
CA PHE A 96 -7.63 24.29 -1.40
C PHE A 96 -8.17 23.55 -2.63
N GLU A 97 -9.41 23.90 -3.04
CA GLU A 97 -10.05 23.23 -4.18
C GLU A 97 -9.27 23.41 -5.48
N ASP A 98 -8.74 24.61 -5.75
CA ASP A 98 -7.95 24.87 -6.94
C ASP A 98 -6.65 24.05 -6.96
N ILE A 99 -5.88 24.05 -5.87
CA ILE A 99 -4.63 23.29 -5.78
C ILE A 99 -4.90 21.79 -5.83
N LEU A 100 -5.89 21.30 -5.11
CA LEU A 100 -6.28 19.91 -5.16
C LEU A 100 -6.68 19.49 -6.58
N ASN A 101 -7.50 20.29 -7.25
CA ASN A 101 -7.95 19.98 -8.61
C ASN A 101 -6.78 19.91 -9.60
N GLU A 102 -5.78 20.80 -9.51
CA GLU A 102 -4.58 20.74 -10.33
C GLU A 102 -3.72 19.50 -10.00
N GLN A 103 -3.54 19.17 -8.72
CA GLN A 103 -2.87 17.92 -8.32
C GLN A 103 -3.59 16.69 -8.87
N LEU A 104 -4.91 16.62 -8.73
CA LEU A 104 -5.71 15.47 -9.19
C LEU A 104 -5.75 15.36 -10.72
N LYS A 105 -5.71 16.45 -11.44
CA LYS A 105 -5.57 16.48 -12.89
C LYS A 105 -4.24 15.88 -13.33
N GLU A 106 -3.14 16.20 -12.65
CA GLU A 106 -1.84 15.59 -12.93
C GLU A 106 -1.80 14.11 -12.53
N ILE A 107 -2.35 13.73 -11.36
CA ILE A 107 -2.50 12.32 -10.96
C ILE A 107 -3.27 11.53 -12.02
N LYS A 108 -4.40 12.05 -12.50
CA LYS A 108 -5.21 11.40 -13.55
C LYS A 108 -4.42 11.21 -14.85
N LYS A 109 -3.53 12.14 -15.19
CA LYS A 109 -2.64 12.02 -16.35
C LYS A 109 -1.57 10.95 -16.12
N LEU A 110 -0.90 10.97 -14.97
CA LEU A 110 0.11 10.00 -14.56
C LEU A 110 -0.44 8.57 -14.52
N ALA A 111 -1.68 8.41 -14.01
CA ALA A 111 -2.36 7.13 -13.89
C ALA A 111 -2.69 6.46 -15.24
N LYS A 112 -2.52 7.13 -16.38
CA LYS A 112 -2.61 6.53 -17.72
C LYS A 112 -1.35 5.76 -18.14
N SER A 113 -0.28 5.84 -17.37
CA SER A 113 0.92 5.02 -17.60
C SER A 113 0.58 3.54 -17.46
N LYS A 114 1.09 2.70 -18.37
CA LYS A 114 0.92 1.23 -18.30
C LYS A 114 1.51 0.59 -17.05
N LYS A 115 2.42 1.30 -16.37
CA LYS A 115 3.03 0.85 -15.12
C LYS A 115 2.20 1.20 -13.90
N VAL A 116 1.21 2.09 -14.00
CA VAL A 116 0.32 2.42 -12.90
C VAL A 116 -0.82 1.41 -12.84
N VAL A 117 -0.93 0.72 -11.71
CA VAL A 117 -1.86 -0.38 -11.49
C VAL A 117 -2.96 -0.06 -10.48
N ALA A 118 -2.88 1.08 -9.78
CA ALA A 118 -3.90 1.55 -8.84
C ALA A 118 -3.83 3.06 -8.65
N ILE A 119 -4.95 3.67 -8.22
CA ILE A 119 -4.95 5.00 -7.62
C ILE A 119 -4.63 4.85 -6.13
N GLY A 120 -3.54 5.44 -5.70
CA GLY A 120 -3.02 5.32 -4.35
C GLY A 120 -1.61 5.92 -4.22
N GLU A 121 -1.22 6.19 -3.03
CA GLU A 121 -1.88 6.01 -1.74
C GLU A 121 -2.93 7.11 -1.50
N ILE A 122 -4.16 6.75 -1.10
CA ILE A 122 -5.25 7.69 -0.85
C ILE A 122 -6.00 7.30 0.43
N GLY A 123 -6.75 8.19 1.03
CA GLY A 123 -7.54 7.85 2.20
C GLY A 123 -7.56 8.91 3.29
N LEU A 124 -7.53 8.47 4.56
CA LEU A 124 -7.69 9.36 5.72
C LEU A 124 -6.64 9.06 6.81
N ASP A 125 -6.00 10.11 7.34
CA ASP A 125 -5.10 10.04 8.49
C ASP A 125 -5.45 11.13 9.50
N TYR A 126 -6.04 10.75 10.63
CA TYR A 126 -6.39 11.68 11.71
C TYR A 126 -5.37 11.68 12.85
N TYR A 127 -4.31 10.90 12.70
CA TYR A 127 -3.20 10.92 13.66
C TYR A 127 -2.28 12.11 13.41
N TRP A 128 -1.83 12.29 12.17
CA TRP A 128 -0.90 13.35 11.80
C TRP A 128 -1.58 14.68 11.51
N ASN A 129 -2.82 14.65 10.99
CA ASN A 129 -3.47 15.83 10.47
C ASN A 129 -4.97 15.90 10.86
N LYS A 130 -5.23 16.09 12.16
CA LYS A 130 -6.60 16.12 12.72
C LYS A 130 -7.44 17.30 12.23
N GLU A 131 -6.80 18.42 11.93
CA GLU A 131 -7.50 19.66 11.57
C GLU A 131 -7.99 19.65 10.11
N ASN A 132 -7.46 18.79 9.27
CA ASN A 132 -7.71 18.75 7.83
C ASN A 132 -8.73 17.66 7.38
N LYS A 133 -9.56 17.16 8.29
CA LYS A 133 -10.48 16.03 8.02
C LYS A 133 -11.41 16.28 6.82
N ARG A 134 -11.96 17.49 6.68
CA ARG A 134 -12.87 17.84 5.58
C ARG A 134 -12.18 17.72 4.24
N ASN A 135 -10.99 18.28 4.14
CA ASN A 135 -10.19 18.27 2.92
C ASN A 135 -9.70 16.86 2.56
N GLN A 136 -9.28 16.08 3.55
CA GLN A 136 -8.93 14.68 3.35
C GLN A 136 -10.10 13.88 2.77
N LYS A 137 -11.32 14.05 3.32
CA LYS A 137 -12.53 13.40 2.79
C LYS A 137 -12.84 13.84 1.35
N SER A 138 -12.75 15.13 1.04
CA SER A 138 -12.95 15.63 -0.32
C SER A 138 -11.95 15.03 -1.30
N ALA A 139 -10.66 15.04 -0.95
CA ALA A 139 -9.60 14.47 -1.77
C ALA A 139 -9.75 12.94 -1.96
N PHE A 140 -10.15 12.21 -0.91
CA PHE A 140 -10.38 10.77 -0.99
C PHE A 140 -11.52 10.45 -1.97
N ILE A 141 -12.67 11.15 -1.85
CA ILE A 141 -13.83 10.95 -2.72
C ILE A 141 -13.48 11.23 -4.18
N LYS A 142 -12.83 12.36 -4.47
CA LYS A 142 -12.42 12.74 -5.82
C LYS A 142 -11.46 11.71 -6.45
N GLN A 143 -10.57 11.13 -5.65
CA GLN A 143 -9.64 10.10 -6.12
C GLN A 143 -10.33 8.74 -6.34
N ILE A 144 -11.37 8.40 -5.59
CA ILE A 144 -12.25 7.25 -5.89
C ILE A 144 -12.92 7.46 -7.27
N GLU A 145 -13.39 8.67 -7.58
CA GLU A 145 -13.98 8.98 -8.89
C GLU A 145 -12.97 8.80 -10.02
N ILE A 146 -11.74 9.29 -9.84
CA ILE A 146 -10.65 9.09 -10.81
C ILE A 146 -10.34 7.60 -11.02
N ALA A 147 -10.28 6.82 -9.94
CA ALA A 147 -10.05 5.38 -10.01
C ALA A 147 -11.15 4.68 -10.82
N ASN A 148 -12.41 5.04 -10.58
CA ASN A 148 -13.55 4.51 -11.32
C ASN A 148 -13.52 4.87 -12.81
N GLU A 149 -13.21 6.13 -13.15
CA GLU A 149 -13.08 6.58 -14.53
C GLU A 149 -11.97 5.84 -15.30
N LEU A 150 -10.85 5.55 -14.62
CA LEU A 150 -9.71 4.87 -15.21
C LEU A 150 -9.78 3.35 -15.10
N ASN A 151 -10.85 2.82 -14.50
CA ASN A 151 -11.04 1.38 -14.25
C ASN A 151 -9.87 0.75 -13.47
N LEU A 152 -9.32 1.48 -12.48
CA LEU A 152 -8.25 1.07 -11.60
C LEU A 152 -8.77 0.75 -10.19
N PRO A 153 -8.15 -0.19 -9.45
CA PRO A 153 -8.38 -0.36 -8.03
C PRO A 153 -7.77 0.80 -7.23
N ILE A 154 -8.06 0.84 -5.92
CA ILE A 154 -7.49 1.85 -5.01
C ILE A 154 -6.61 1.23 -3.95
N VAL A 155 -5.58 1.96 -3.51
CA VAL A 155 -4.74 1.62 -2.33
C VAL A 155 -5.07 2.59 -1.21
N ILE A 156 -5.67 2.07 -0.14
CA ILE A 156 -6.28 2.86 0.94
C ILE A 156 -5.37 2.93 2.15
N HIS A 157 -5.04 4.15 2.55
CA HIS A 157 -4.49 4.48 3.86
C HIS A 157 -5.60 4.83 4.85
N THR A 158 -5.57 4.27 6.06
CA THR A 158 -6.47 4.69 7.13
C THR A 158 -5.78 4.62 8.49
N ARG A 159 -5.73 5.76 9.17
CA ARG A 159 -5.13 5.86 10.51
C ARG A 159 -5.97 6.77 11.41
N GLU A 160 -6.46 6.24 12.53
CA GLU A 160 -7.40 6.91 13.45
C GLU A 160 -8.67 7.46 12.75
N ALA A 161 -9.04 6.90 11.59
CA ALA A 161 -10.11 7.39 10.71
C ALA A 161 -11.07 6.29 10.23
N ILE A 162 -11.12 5.14 10.92
CA ILE A 162 -11.83 3.92 10.49
C ILE A 162 -13.30 4.20 10.14
N ALA A 163 -14.04 4.88 11.01
CA ALA A 163 -15.46 5.14 10.81
C ALA A 163 -15.72 5.93 9.53
N ASP A 164 -15.05 7.05 9.36
CA ASP A 164 -15.18 7.91 8.18
C ASP A 164 -14.72 7.21 6.89
N THR A 165 -13.65 6.40 6.96
CA THR A 165 -13.19 5.62 5.81
C THR A 165 -14.27 4.64 5.35
N ILE A 166 -14.85 3.86 6.27
CA ILE A 166 -15.90 2.90 5.96
C ILE A 166 -17.17 3.59 5.47
N ASP A 167 -17.56 4.71 6.07
CA ASP A 167 -18.73 5.48 5.65
C ASP A 167 -18.59 6.00 4.22
N ILE A 168 -17.41 6.51 3.86
CA ILE A 168 -17.14 6.94 2.48
C ILE A 168 -17.23 5.75 1.52
N LEU A 169 -16.61 4.62 1.84
CA LEU A 169 -16.61 3.43 0.96
C LEU A 169 -17.99 2.76 0.83
N LYS A 170 -18.88 2.95 1.82
CA LYS A 170 -20.30 2.55 1.71
C LYS A 170 -21.12 3.50 0.83
N LYS A 171 -20.81 4.79 0.87
CA LYS A 171 -21.55 5.83 0.15
C LYS A 171 -21.08 5.98 -1.30
N TYR A 172 -19.78 5.86 -1.54
CA TYR A 172 -19.17 6.05 -2.86
C TYR A 172 -18.66 4.71 -3.39
N THR A 173 -19.28 4.23 -4.46
CA THR A 173 -18.91 2.93 -5.06
C THR A 173 -17.48 2.96 -5.59
N VAL A 174 -16.69 1.95 -5.20
CA VAL A 174 -15.38 1.65 -5.81
C VAL A 174 -15.55 0.45 -6.72
N ILE A 175 -15.51 0.65 -8.04
CA ILE A 175 -15.84 -0.39 -9.04
C ILE A 175 -14.87 -1.57 -8.95
N ASN A 176 -13.57 -1.32 -9.00
CA ASN A 176 -12.54 -2.36 -8.98
C ASN A 176 -12.04 -2.72 -7.57
N LYS A 177 -12.73 -2.22 -6.52
CA LYS A 177 -12.29 -2.44 -5.15
C LYS A 177 -10.86 -1.95 -4.94
N GLY A 178 -10.08 -2.66 -4.15
CA GLY A 178 -8.70 -2.29 -3.83
C GLY A 178 -8.20 -2.99 -2.59
N VAL A 179 -7.24 -2.38 -1.95
CA VAL A 179 -6.56 -2.92 -0.78
C VAL A 179 -6.48 -1.88 0.34
N PHE A 180 -6.75 -2.29 1.56
CA PHE A 180 -6.31 -1.56 2.74
C PHE A 180 -4.84 -1.90 2.97
N HIS A 181 -3.95 -0.96 2.62
CA HIS A 181 -2.52 -1.13 2.85
C HIS A 181 -2.21 -0.96 4.34
N CYS A 182 -1.15 -1.60 4.81
CA CYS A 182 -0.72 -1.59 6.21
C CYS A 182 -1.91 -1.62 7.18
N CYS A 183 -2.87 -2.52 6.90
CA CYS A 183 -4.19 -2.49 7.53
C CYS A 183 -4.10 -2.45 9.05
N PRO A 184 -4.74 -1.49 9.72
CA PRO A 184 -4.84 -1.48 11.17
C PRO A 184 -5.41 -2.82 11.67
N LEU A 185 -4.80 -3.36 12.73
CA LEU A 185 -5.20 -4.65 13.30
C LEU A 185 -6.49 -4.50 14.13
N ASN A 186 -7.52 -3.98 13.47
CA ASN A 186 -8.85 -3.73 14.01
C ASN A 186 -9.86 -4.64 13.32
N ILE A 187 -10.46 -5.55 14.08
CA ILE A 187 -11.33 -6.61 13.55
C ILE A 187 -12.60 -6.05 12.90
N ASP A 188 -13.15 -4.97 13.44
CA ASP A 188 -14.36 -4.36 12.87
C ASP A 188 -14.08 -3.70 11.53
N LEU A 189 -12.93 -3.00 11.39
CA LEU A 189 -12.47 -2.49 10.11
C LEU A 189 -12.31 -3.63 9.09
N ILE A 190 -11.57 -4.69 9.46
CA ILE A 190 -11.31 -5.84 8.59
C ILE A 190 -12.63 -6.46 8.13
N ARG A 191 -13.57 -6.69 9.05
CA ARG A 191 -14.88 -7.25 8.73
C ARG A 191 -15.66 -6.39 7.73
N GLU A 192 -15.73 -5.09 7.95
CA GLU A 192 -16.44 -4.17 7.05
C GLU A 192 -15.73 -4.05 5.69
N ALA A 193 -14.40 -3.98 5.66
CA ALA A 193 -13.63 -3.97 4.42
C ALA A 193 -13.86 -5.23 3.58
N LEU A 194 -13.86 -6.41 4.20
CA LEU A 194 -14.14 -7.69 3.54
C LEU A 194 -15.58 -7.76 2.98
N LYS A 195 -16.59 -7.28 3.74
CA LYS A 195 -17.97 -7.19 3.24
C LYS A 195 -18.09 -6.28 2.00
N LEU A 196 -17.28 -5.23 1.92
CA LEU A 196 -17.22 -4.34 0.78
C LEU A 196 -16.39 -4.92 -0.37
N GLY A 197 -15.72 -6.07 -0.19
CA GLY A 197 -14.98 -6.79 -1.21
C GLY A 197 -13.50 -6.39 -1.33
N PHE A 198 -12.96 -5.61 -0.39
CA PHE A 198 -11.58 -5.18 -0.37
C PHE A 198 -10.62 -6.30 0.09
N TYR A 199 -9.36 -6.18 -0.33
CA TYR A 199 -8.24 -6.96 0.18
C TYR A 199 -7.62 -6.31 1.40
N ILE A 200 -6.95 -7.11 2.22
CA ILE A 200 -6.28 -6.69 3.44
C ILE A 200 -4.79 -6.99 3.29
N SER A 201 -3.95 -5.95 3.33
CA SER A 201 -2.50 -6.11 3.29
C SER A 201 -1.90 -5.97 4.68
N PHE A 202 -1.02 -6.90 5.01
CA PHE A 202 -0.31 -6.94 6.28
C PHE A 202 1.17 -6.59 6.10
N ALA A 203 1.64 -5.64 6.92
CA ALA A 203 3.01 -5.17 6.96
C ALA A 203 3.76 -5.64 8.23
N GLY A 204 5.00 -5.20 8.40
CA GLY A 204 5.87 -5.55 9.53
C GLY A 204 5.23 -5.57 10.92
N PRO A 205 4.29 -4.66 11.26
CA PRO A 205 3.65 -4.63 12.57
C PRO A 205 3.00 -5.92 13.04
N ILE A 206 2.57 -6.83 12.15
CA ILE A 206 2.02 -8.13 12.54
C ILE A 206 3.03 -9.03 13.27
N THR A 207 4.32 -8.74 13.12
CA THR A 207 5.41 -9.49 13.74
C THR A 207 5.84 -8.93 15.10
N PHE A 208 5.35 -7.73 15.47
CA PHE A 208 5.80 -7.06 16.68
C PHE A 208 5.29 -7.76 17.94
N LYS A 209 6.16 -7.90 18.94
CA LYS A 209 5.83 -8.56 20.22
C LYS A 209 4.66 -7.92 20.97
N ASN A 210 4.46 -6.62 20.80
CA ASN A 210 3.38 -5.85 21.41
C ASN A 210 2.11 -5.76 20.53
N SER A 211 2.08 -6.43 19.39
CA SER A 211 0.93 -6.42 18.47
C SER A 211 -0.14 -7.42 18.93
N LYS A 212 -0.92 -7.03 19.93
CA LYS A 212 -1.86 -7.93 20.63
C LYS A 212 -2.92 -8.55 19.71
N ASN A 213 -3.37 -7.83 18.69
CA ASN A 213 -4.46 -8.25 17.80
C ASN A 213 -3.97 -8.93 16.51
N ALA A 214 -2.66 -9.09 16.31
CA ALA A 214 -2.13 -9.59 15.03
C ALA A 214 -2.67 -10.98 14.68
N THR A 215 -2.65 -11.92 15.63
CA THR A 215 -3.13 -13.29 15.41
C THR A 215 -4.63 -13.32 15.03
N GLU A 216 -5.47 -12.59 15.76
CA GLU A 216 -6.89 -12.54 15.48
C GLU A 216 -7.19 -11.84 14.14
N ALA A 217 -6.50 -10.73 13.86
CA ALA A 217 -6.61 -10.01 12.59
C ALA A 217 -6.25 -10.91 11.40
N ILE A 218 -5.11 -11.59 11.44
CA ILE A 218 -4.69 -12.54 10.40
C ILE A 218 -5.72 -13.68 10.28
N ALA A 219 -6.13 -14.28 11.38
CA ALA A 219 -7.08 -15.38 11.37
C ALA A 219 -8.42 -15.01 10.72
N SER A 220 -8.89 -13.76 10.91
CA SER A 220 -10.18 -13.27 10.42
C SER A 220 -10.24 -13.03 8.91
N VAL A 221 -9.10 -12.87 8.21
CA VAL A 221 -9.07 -12.59 6.77
C VAL A 221 -9.03 -13.89 5.98
N PRO A 222 -9.96 -14.14 5.01
CA PRO A 222 -9.89 -15.29 4.11
C PRO A 222 -8.59 -15.30 3.30
N LEU A 223 -8.09 -16.49 2.97
CA LEU A 223 -6.82 -16.63 2.24
C LEU A 223 -6.81 -15.91 0.89
N ASP A 224 -7.94 -15.90 0.18
CA ASP A 224 -8.12 -15.22 -1.10
C ASP A 224 -8.24 -13.69 -1.00
N LYS A 225 -8.11 -13.14 0.21
CA LYS A 225 -8.17 -11.69 0.50
C LYS A 225 -6.94 -11.15 1.22
N ILE A 226 -5.94 -11.99 1.49
CA ILE A 226 -4.70 -11.58 2.16
C ILE A 226 -3.69 -11.09 1.12
N LEU A 227 -3.08 -9.93 1.39
CA LEU A 227 -1.85 -9.44 0.77
C LEU A 227 -0.76 -9.25 1.83
N ILE A 228 0.46 -9.12 1.37
CA ILE A 228 1.63 -8.77 2.18
C ILE A 228 2.37 -7.61 1.56
N GLU A 229 2.98 -6.80 2.40
CA GLU A 229 3.76 -5.64 2.00
C GLU A 229 4.85 -5.33 3.01
N THR A 230 5.77 -4.46 2.65
CA THR A 230 6.79 -3.97 3.58
C THR A 230 6.53 -2.58 4.10
N ASP A 231 5.92 -1.72 3.32
CA ASP A 231 5.90 -0.26 3.54
C ASP A 231 7.34 0.32 3.67
N SER A 232 8.29 -0.31 2.94
CA SER A 232 9.71 0.09 2.94
C SER A 232 9.87 1.55 2.50
N PRO A 233 10.75 2.32 3.14
CA PRO A 233 11.82 1.97 4.08
C PRO A 233 11.39 1.84 5.54
N TYR A 234 10.11 1.92 5.84
CA TYR A 234 9.51 1.96 7.17
C TYR A 234 9.16 0.56 7.69
N LEU A 235 8.64 0.48 8.91
CA LEU A 235 7.97 -0.66 9.51
C LEU A 235 8.73 -2.00 9.45
N ALA A 236 10.07 -1.96 9.54
CA ALA A 236 10.87 -3.19 9.54
C ALA A 236 10.34 -4.22 10.56
N PRO A 237 10.11 -5.49 10.13
CA PRO A 237 9.55 -6.53 11.00
C PRO A 237 10.52 -6.99 12.08
N GLU A 238 10.05 -7.69 13.10
CA GLU A 238 10.93 -8.47 13.97
C GLU A 238 11.60 -9.62 13.15
N PRO A 239 12.90 -9.88 13.31
CA PRO A 239 13.84 -9.27 14.26
C PRO A 239 14.65 -8.08 13.68
N LYS A 240 14.18 -7.43 12.61
CA LYS A 240 14.86 -6.32 11.91
C LYS A 240 14.43 -4.93 12.39
N ARG A 241 13.61 -4.88 13.40
CA ARG A 241 13.07 -3.63 13.92
C ARG A 241 14.17 -2.60 14.26
N GLY A 242 13.93 -1.33 13.85
CA GLY A 242 14.91 -0.25 14.05
C GLY A 242 15.95 -0.11 12.92
N THR A 243 15.91 -0.97 11.88
CA THR A 243 16.73 -0.80 10.66
C THR A 243 15.89 -0.28 9.51
N ARG A 244 16.53 0.24 8.45
CA ARG A 244 15.84 0.52 7.19
C ARG A 244 15.27 -0.78 6.63
N ASN A 245 13.98 -0.77 6.31
CA ASN A 245 13.29 -1.90 5.74
C ASN A 245 13.55 -2.01 4.23
N ASP A 246 13.47 -3.24 3.70
CA ASP A 246 13.39 -3.53 2.27
C ASP A 246 12.55 -4.80 2.03
N SER A 247 12.11 -5.02 0.78
CA SER A 247 11.18 -6.10 0.45
C SER A 247 11.73 -7.51 0.69
N SER A 248 13.03 -7.69 0.88
CA SER A 248 13.60 -8.99 1.29
C SER A 248 13.14 -9.45 2.67
N ASN A 249 12.54 -8.55 3.45
CA ASN A 249 11.99 -8.85 4.77
C ASN A 249 10.55 -9.42 4.74
N LEU A 250 9.90 -9.53 3.56
CA LEU A 250 8.55 -10.11 3.43
C LEU A 250 8.45 -11.54 3.98
N ILE A 251 9.55 -12.28 3.99
CA ILE A 251 9.60 -13.63 4.55
C ILE A 251 9.14 -13.68 6.02
N TYR A 252 9.34 -12.61 6.78
CA TYR A 252 8.89 -12.58 8.19
C TYR A 252 7.36 -12.43 8.30
N MET A 253 6.71 -11.70 7.39
CA MET A 253 5.25 -11.64 7.31
C MET A 253 4.66 -12.97 6.84
N ILE A 254 5.28 -13.59 5.81
CA ILE A 254 4.90 -14.93 5.33
C ILE A 254 4.93 -15.93 6.49
N LYS A 255 6.04 -16.01 7.23
CA LYS A 255 6.17 -16.89 8.40
C LYS A 255 5.09 -16.68 9.44
N LYS A 256 4.81 -15.40 9.77
CA LYS A 256 3.78 -15.08 10.76
C LYS A 256 2.39 -15.48 10.31
N ILE A 257 2.06 -15.27 9.02
CA ILE A 257 0.76 -15.63 8.46
C ILE A 257 0.63 -17.15 8.36
N ALA A 258 1.68 -17.86 7.92
CA ALA A 258 1.74 -19.32 7.84
C ALA A 258 1.50 -19.98 9.21
N GLU A 259 2.16 -19.46 10.26
CA GLU A 259 1.95 -19.89 11.64
C GLU A 259 0.48 -19.78 12.06
N VAL A 260 -0.16 -18.63 11.80
CA VAL A 260 -1.55 -18.37 12.21
C VAL A 260 -2.55 -19.16 11.37
N LYS A 261 -2.29 -19.31 10.07
CA LYS A 261 -3.18 -20.03 9.14
C LYS A 261 -2.95 -21.55 9.15
N GLN A 262 -1.88 -22.02 9.79
CA GLN A 262 -1.51 -23.45 9.86
C GLN A 262 -1.32 -24.10 8.49
N ILE A 263 -0.70 -23.38 7.57
CA ILE A 263 -0.29 -23.84 6.24
C ILE A 263 1.18 -23.49 6.00
N SER A 264 1.79 -24.01 4.93
CA SER A 264 3.22 -23.76 4.64
C SER A 264 3.52 -22.30 4.25
N GLU A 265 4.78 -21.91 4.39
CA GLU A 265 5.26 -20.59 3.96
C GLU A 265 5.15 -20.45 2.44
N GLU A 266 5.38 -21.54 1.70
CA GLU A 266 5.27 -21.63 0.25
C GLU A 266 3.84 -21.37 -0.20
N GLU A 267 2.83 -21.96 0.45
CA GLU A 267 1.42 -21.75 0.15
C GLU A 267 1.01 -20.29 0.42
N ILE A 268 1.48 -19.67 1.53
CA ILE A 268 1.21 -18.24 1.79
C ILE A 268 1.85 -17.37 0.72
N ALA A 269 3.10 -17.65 0.32
CA ALA A 269 3.76 -16.89 -0.73
C ALA A 269 2.99 -16.98 -2.05
N GLU A 270 2.58 -18.19 -2.48
CA GLU A 270 1.82 -18.41 -3.70
C GLU A 270 0.45 -17.69 -3.67
N ILE A 271 -0.30 -17.86 -2.57
CA ILE A 271 -1.62 -17.26 -2.41
C ILE A 271 -1.54 -15.73 -2.45
N THR A 272 -0.64 -15.13 -1.68
CA THR A 272 -0.50 -13.66 -1.61
C THR A 272 0.03 -13.08 -2.92
N TYR A 273 0.92 -13.79 -3.61
CA TYR A 273 1.40 -13.43 -4.94
C TYR A 273 0.27 -13.43 -5.96
N LYS A 274 -0.54 -14.48 -5.97
CA LYS A 274 -1.72 -14.59 -6.85
C LYS A 274 -2.73 -13.48 -6.54
N ASN A 275 -3.09 -13.28 -5.28
CA ASN A 275 -4.04 -12.27 -4.86
C ASN A 275 -3.61 -10.85 -5.28
N ALA A 276 -2.31 -10.51 -5.14
CA ALA A 276 -1.78 -9.22 -5.56
C ALA A 276 -1.91 -9.05 -7.08
N ARG A 277 -1.59 -10.07 -7.85
CA ARG A 277 -1.76 -10.04 -9.32
C ARG A 277 -3.21 -9.88 -9.73
N ASP A 278 -4.12 -10.56 -9.05
CA ASP A 278 -5.56 -10.51 -9.36
C ASP A 278 -6.11 -9.10 -9.10
N ILE A 279 -5.87 -8.50 -7.93
CA ILE A 279 -6.39 -7.17 -7.61
C ILE A 279 -5.78 -6.06 -8.49
N PHE A 280 -4.47 -6.14 -8.76
CA PHE A 280 -3.78 -5.14 -9.58
C PHE A 280 -3.83 -5.45 -11.09
N LYS A 281 -4.52 -6.53 -11.49
CA LYS A 281 -4.71 -6.95 -12.90
C LYS A 281 -3.38 -7.13 -13.65
N ILE A 282 -2.38 -7.68 -12.98
CA ILE A 282 -1.07 -7.92 -13.55
C ILE A 282 -1.05 -9.33 -14.19
N ASN A 283 -0.99 -9.37 -15.51
CA ASN A 283 -0.93 -10.64 -16.24
C ASN A 283 0.39 -11.39 -15.98
N PRO A 284 0.40 -12.75 -16.09
CA PRO A 284 1.64 -13.50 -16.16
C PRO A 284 2.45 -13.05 -17.37
N ASN A 285 3.76 -12.80 -17.13
CA ASN A 285 4.71 -12.62 -18.22
C ASN A 285 4.98 -13.95 -18.92
#